data_5b67792e61ee59efc39c598ac4f75720
#
_entry.id   5b67792e61ee59efc39c598ac4f75720
#
_cell.length_a   1.000
_cell.length_b   1.000
_cell.length_c   1.000
_cell.angle_alpha   90.00
_cell.angle_beta   90.00
_cell.angle_gamma   90.00
#
_symmetry.space_group_name_H-M   'P 1'
#
loop_
_entity.id
_entity.type
_entity.pdbx_description
1 polymer ?
#
loop_
_entity_poly.entity_id
_entity_poly.type
_entity_poly.pdbx_seq_one_letter_code
_entity_poly.pdbx_strand_id
1 'polypeptide(L)'
;AFPVAMGVAGLFALVVGAISLRTRGVYFIMITLAFAQMAYYLFVSARSWGGDDGLPLSGRMTLAGFSLADDAALFHAALALLALAMLLFGRLAEARFGRTLQAIRENETRMEALGYPVFRYRLVAFALGGAVAGLAGALLANLTGLASPNLLQWTQSGTLLVMVIIGGVGYLYGGVLGAAVLLLLEETLIGFTEHWHIVLGLLLLAVVLFAPKGVAALFGKRHD
;
A
#
# COMPACT_ATOMS: atom_id res chain seq x y z
N ALA A 1 -5.88 -0.73 -19.21
CA ALA A 1 -6.28 -1.32 -17.94
C ALA A 1 -5.68 -0.57 -16.74
N PHE A 2 -4.36 -0.32 -16.68
CA PHE A 2 -3.67 0.33 -15.53
C PHE A 2 -4.26 1.69 -15.13
N PRO A 3 -4.51 2.67 -16.04
CA PRO A 3 -5.12 3.94 -15.64
C PRO A 3 -6.54 3.77 -15.10
N VAL A 4 -7.29 2.79 -15.61
CA VAL A 4 -8.64 2.49 -15.13
C VAL A 4 -8.56 1.91 -13.71
N ALA A 5 -7.64 0.98 -13.44
CA ALA A 5 -7.43 0.41 -12.11
C ALA A 5 -7.04 1.51 -11.10
N MET A 6 -6.13 2.42 -11.47
CA MET A 6 -5.79 3.58 -10.66
C MET A 6 -7.01 4.48 -10.38
N GLY A 7 -7.79 4.76 -11.41
CA GLY A 7 -8.98 5.62 -11.31
C GLY A 7 -10.05 5.02 -10.42
N VAL A 8 -10.38 3.74 -10.61
CA VAL A 8 -11.39 3.03 -9.82
C VAL A 8 -10.95 2.90 -8.34
N ALA A 9 -9.69 2.49 -8.10
CA ALA A 9 -9.16 2.38 -6.75
C ALA A 9 -9.05 3.74 -6.05
N GLY A 10 -8.64 4.79 -6.77
CA GLY A 10 -8.61 6.15 -6.26
C GLY A 10 -10.00 6.69 -5.92
N LEU A 11 -11.00 6.41 -6.78
CA LEU A 11 -12.39 6.78 -6.51
C LEU A 11 -12.96 6.04 -5.30
N PHE A 12 -12.71 4.73 -5.21
CA PHE A 12 -13.10 3.93 -4.05
C PHE A 12 -12.45 4.48 -2.77
N ALA A 13 -11.16 4.79 -2.82
CA ALA A 13 -10.45 5.41 -1.71
C ALA A 13 -11.02 6.79 -1.35
N LEU A 14 -11.44 7.60 -2.32
CA LEU A 14 -12.13 8.87 -2.05
C LEU A 14 -13.43 8.66 -1.28
N VAL A 15 -14.26 7.71 -1.69
CA VAL A 15 -15.54 7.40 -1.03
C VAL A 15 -15.32 6.89 0.39
N VAL A 16 -14.47 5.87 0.54
CA VAL A 16 -14.13 5.30 1.86
C VAL A 16 -13.46 6.34 2.74
N GLY A 17 -12.51 7.10 2.20
CA GLY A 17 -11.81 8.16 2.91
C GLY A 17 -12.74 9.29 3.37
N ALA A 18 -13.72 9.70 2.54
CA ALA A 18 -14.67 10.74 2.90
C ALA A 18 -15.52 10.38 4.13
N ILE A 19 -15.77 9.09 4.34
CA ILE A 19 -16.51 8.57 5.50
C ILE A 19 -15.54 8.35 6.67
N SER A 20 -14.45 7.59 6.43
CA SER A 20 -13.54 7.13 7.48
C SER A 20 -12.74 8.25 8.13
N LEU A 21 -12.30 9.26 7.35
CA LEU A 21 -11.51 10.39 7.87
C LEU A 21 -12.28 11.35 8.76
N ARG A 22 -13.59 11.19 8.92
CA ARG A 22 -14.40 11.91 9.91
C ARG A 22 -14.21 11.33 11.31
N THR A 23 -13.64 10.14 11.42
CA THR A 23 -13.32 9.48 12.69
C THR A 23 -11.83 9.53 12.97
N ARG A 24 -11.43 9.29 14.21
CA ARG A 24 -10.04 9.39 14.67
C ARG A 24 -9.62 8.14 15.42
N GLY A 25 -8.32 7.86 15.42
CA GLY A 25 -7.73 6.77 16.19
C GLY A 25 -8.26 5.40 15.80
N VAL A 26 -8.65 4.60 16.79
CA VAL A 26 -9.09 3.22 16.61
C VAL A 26 -10.34 3.12 15.75
N TYR A 27 -11.26 4.07 15.84
CA TYR A 27 -12.48 4.08 15.03
C TYR A 27 -12.19 4.20 13.54
N PHE A 28 -11.17 4.96 13.14
CA PHE A 28 -10.73 5.04 11.75
C PHE A 28 -10.26 3.68 11.25
N ILE A 29 -9.46 2.97 12.05
CA ILE A 29 -8.96 1.62 11.71
C ILE A 29 -10.14 0.65 11.55
N MET A 30 -11.08 0.64 12.50
CA MET A 30 -12.23 -0.27 12.47
C MET A 30 -13.12 -0.04 11.24
N ILE A 31 -13.37 1.24 10.88
CA ILE A 31 -14.21 1.58 9.72
C ILE A 31 -13.51 1.18 8.41
N THR A 32 -12.22 1.45 8.27
CA THR A 32 -11.48 1.07 7.06
C THR A 32 -11.38 -0.45 6.90
N LEU A 33 -11.21 -1.20 7.99
CA LEU A 33 -11.28 -2.66 7.98
C LEU A 33 -12.67 -3.18 7.59
N ALA A 34 -13.74 -2.55 8.12
CA ALA A 34 -15.11 -2.92 7.76
C ALA A 34 -15.38 -2.70 6.27
N PHE A 35 -14.93 -1.57 5.68
CA PHE A 35 -15.03 -1.34 4.24
C PHE A 35 -14.21 -2.34 3.42
N ALA A 36 -13.01 -2.72 3.86
CA ALA A 36 -12.20 -3.73 3.21
C ALA A 36 -12.93 -5.08 3.19
N GLN A 37 -13.49 -5.52 4.32
CA GLN A 37 -14.26 -6.75 4.41
C GLN A 37 -15.56 -6.70 3.59
N MET A 38 -16.24 -5.56 3.57
CA MET A 38 -17.44 -5.38 2.75
C MET A 38 -17.09 -5.50 1.26
N ALA A 39 -15.98 -4.91 0.81
CA ALA A 39 -15.50 -5.05 -0.55
C ALA A 39 -15.12 -6.51 -0.86
N TYR A 40 -14.41 -7.20 0.04
CA TYR A 40 -14.07 -8.61 -0.10
C TYR A 40 -15.33 -9.47 -0.32
N TYR A 41 -16.33 -9.39 0.57
CA TYR A 41 -17.54 -10.19 0.46
C TYR A 41 -18.39 -9.82 -0.77
N LEU A 42 -18.35 -8.56 -1.19
CA LEU A 42 -19.02 -8.13 -2.42
C LEU A 42 -18.43 -8.84 -3.64
N PHE A 43 -17.12 -8.93 -3.75
CA PHE A 43 -16.45 -9.62 -4.87
C PHE A 43 -16.61 -11.14 -4.78
N VAL A 44 -16.50 -11.74 -3.60
CA VAL A 44 -16.72 -13.17 -3.38
C VAL A 44 -18.17 -13.56 -3.76
N SER A 45 -19.14 -12.73 -3.43
CA SER A 45 -20.55 -12.97 -3.77
C SER A 45 -20.86 -12.80 -5.26
N ALA A 46 -20.03 -12.05 -5.98
CA ALA A 46 -20.22 -11.74 -7.39
C ALA A 46 -19.73 -12.88 -8.29
N ARG A 47 -20.47 -13.97 -8.36
CA ARG A 47 -20.13 -15.17 -9.15
C ARG A 47 -19.87 -14.87 -10.63
N SER A 48 -20.50 -13.84 -11.20
CA SER A 48 -20.26 -13.39 -12.59
C SER A 48 -18.84 -12.84 -12.81
N TRP A 49 -18.12 -12.47 -11.74
CA TRP A 49 -16.77 -11.93 -11.78
C TRP A 49 -15.73 -12.90 -11.15
N GLY A 50 -16.01 -14.20 -11.22
CA GLY A 50 -15.11 -15.24 -10.73
C GLY A 50 -15.36 -15.69 -9.30
N GLY A 51 -16.14 -14.95 -8.50
CA GLY A 51 -16.47 -15.33 -7.10
C GLY A 51 -15.22 -15.48 -6.24
N ASP A 52 -15.18 -16.51 -5.40
CA ASP A 52 -14.06 -16.81 -4.48
C ASP A 52 -12.77 -17.25 -5.21
N ASP A 53 -12.93 -17.94 -6.36
CA ASP A 53 -11.80 -18.41 -7.16
C ASP A 53 -11.06 -17.26 -7.87
N GLY A 54 -11.68 -16.09 -7.98
CA GLY A 54 -11.14 -14.93 -8.68
C GLY A 54 -11.35 -15.00 -10.19
N LEU A 55 -10.97 -13.93 -10.88
CA LEU A 55 -11.12 -13.79 -12.33
C LEU A 55 -9.79 -14.10 -13.02
N PRO A 56 -9.69 -15.21 -13.79
CA PRO A 56 -8.51 -15.49 -14.58
C PRO A 56 -8.38 -14.46 -15.71
N LEU A 57 -7.18 -13.93 -15.91
CA LEU A 57 -6.88 -13.01 -17.00
C LEU A 57 -6.63 -13.82 -18.28
N SER A 58 -7.37 -13.55 -19.34
CA SER A 58 -7.27 -14.24 -20.63
C SER A 58 -5.94 -13.99 -21.36
N GLY A 59 -5.05 -13.19 -20.81
CA GLY A 59 -3.73 -12.86 -21.32
C GLY A 59 -3.08 -11.72 -20.56
N ARG A 60 -1.76 -11.61 -20.67
CA ARG A 60 -1.03 -10.49 -20.07
C ARG A 60 -1.37 -9.18 -20.78
N MET A 61 -1.51 -8.14 -20.02
CA MET A 61 -1.89 -6.81 -20.50
C MET A 61 -0.73 -6.14 -21.24
N THR A 62 -1.06 -5.21 -22.15
CA THR A 62 -0.07 -4.33 -22.77
C THR A 62 0.02 -3.01 -22.02
N LEU A 63 1.24 -2.53 -21.75
CA LEU A 63 1.50 -1.21 -21.18
C LEU A 63 2.05 -0.30 -22.29
N ALA A 64 1.32 0.77 -22.62
CA ALA A 64 1.74 1.77 -23.63
C ALA A 64 2.23 1.17 -24.97
N GLY A 65 1.62 0.05 -25.42
CA GLY A 65 2.00 -0.62 -26.67
C GLY A 65 3.09 -1.69 -26.51
N PHE A 66 3.72 -1.81 -25.35
CA PHE A 66 4.67 -2.89 -25.05
C PHE A 66 3.91 -4.10 -24.48
N SER A 67 4.17 -5.27 -25.05
CA SER A 67 3.63 -6.53 -24.53
C SER A 67 4.33 -6.89 -23.22
N LEU A 68 3.54 -7.05 -22.15
CA LEU A 68 4.01 -7.58 -20.86
C LEU A 68 3.96 -9.11 -20.81
N ALA A 69 3.94 -9.77 -21.98
CA ALA A 69 3.89 -11.22 -22.09
C ALA A 69 5.19 -11.87 -21.57
N ASP A 70 6.31 -11.18 -21.71
CA ASP A 70 7.61 -11.61 -21.21
C ASP A 70 7.81 -11.20 -19.76
N ASP A 71 8.31 -12.11 -18.91
CA ASP A 71 8.60 -11.86 -17.49
C ASP A 71 9.64 -10.77 -17.30
N ALA A 72 10.64 -10.70 -18.18
CA ALA A 72 11.65 -9.66 -18.17
C ALA A 72 11.03 -8.26 -18.45
N ALA A 73 10.12 -8.18 -19.41
CA ALA A 73 9.40 -6.93 -19.72
C ALA A 73 8.53 -6.48 -18.54
N LEU A 74 7.83 -7.42 -17.88
CA LEU A 74 7.02 -7.14 -16.69
C LEU A 74 7.89 -6.64 -15.53
N PHE A 75 9.05 -7.29 -15.30
CA PHE A 75 9.99 -6.86 -14.26
C PHE A 75 10.48 -5.43 -14.49
N HIS A 76 10.93 -5.10 -15.70
CA HIS A 76 11.41 -3.75 -16.02
C HIS A 76 10.28 -2.71 -15.91
N ALA A 77 9.07 -3.07 -16.35
CA ALA A 77 7.91 -2.19 -16.20
C ALA A 77 7.56 -1.92 -14.72
N ALA A 78 7.56 -2.96 -13.89
CA ALA A 78 7.32 -2.83 -12.44
C ALA A 78 8.40 -1.98 -11.77
N LEU A 79 9.68 -2.18 -12.12
CA LEU A 79 10.80 -1.40 -11.61
C LEU A 79 10.70 0.07 -12.04
N ALA A 80 10.36 0.33 -13.31
CA ALA A 80 10.17 1.69 -13.82
C ALA A 80 9.00 2.41 -13.13
N LEU A 81 7.88 1.72 -12.92
CA LEU A 81 6.72 2.26 -12.19
C LEU A 81 7.02 2.50 -10.72
N LEU A 82 7.78 1.62 -10.07
CA LEU A 82 8.26 1.82 -8.70
C LEU A 82 9.16 3.06 -8.61
N ALA A 83 10.15 3.18 -9.52
CA ALA A 83 11.02 4.34 -9.56
C ALA A 83 10.24 5.65 -9.80
N LEU A 84 9.28 5.62 -10.73
CA LEU A 84 8.39 6.75 -10.99
C LEU A 84 7.56 7.11 -9.77
N ALA A 85 6.96 6.14 -9.09
CA ALA A 85 6.19 6.36 -7.87
C ALA A 85 7.07 6.97 -6.77
N MET A 86 8.29 6.46 -6.57
CA MET A 86 9.24 7.00 -5.60
C MET A 86 9.63 8.45 -5.91
N LEU A 87 9.89 8.77 -7.18
CA LEU A 87 10.19 10.14 -7.61
C LEU A 87 8.97 11.08 -7.39
N LEU A 88 7.77 10.63 -7.75
CA LEU A 88 6.55 11.42 -7.57
C LEU A 88 6.25 11.66 -6.09
N PHE A 89 6.31 10.63 -5.25
CA PHE A 89 6.09 10.79 -3.81
C PHE A 89 7.19 11.61 -3.14
N GLY A 90 8.45 11.47 -3.56
CA GLY A 90 9.54 12.31 -3.09
C GLY A 90 9.29 13.79 -3.40
N ARG A 91 8.95 14.10 -4.66
CA ARG A 91 8.57 15.46 -5.05
C ARG A 91 7.33 15.97 -4.32
N LEU A 92 6.34 15.11 -4.14
CA LEU A 92 5.10 15.47 -3.43
C LEU A 92 5.36 15.75 -1.94
N ALA A 93 6.25 14.99 -1.30
CA ALA A 93 6.63 15.19 0.10
C ALA A 93 7.34 16.54 0.32
N GLU A 94 8.18 16.97 -0.63
CA GLU A 94 8.89 18.26 -0.59
C GLU A 94 8.02 19.44 -1.06
N ALA A 95 6.91 19.17 -1.76
CA ALA A 95 5.98 20.19 -2.22
C ALA A 95 5.22 20.84 -1.07
N ARG A 96 4.53 21.96 -1.36
CA ARG A 96 3.65 22.63 -0.38
C ARG A 96 2.61 21.66 0.23
N PHE A 97 2.08 20.76 -0.58
CA PHE A 97 1.11 19.76 -0.15
C PHE A 97 1.69 18.82 0.93
N GLY A 98 2.87 18.24 0.68
CA GLY A 98 3.54 17.34 1.61
C GLY A 98 3.93 18.03 2.92
N ARG A 99 4.49 19.24 2.84
CA ARG A 99 4.82 20.07 4.01
C ARG A 99 3.59 20.40 4.84
N THR A 100 2.46 20.69 4.19
CA THR A 100 1.20 20.93 4.92
C THR A 100 0.72 19.65 5.62
N LEU A 101 0.84 18.47 4.98
CA LEU A 101 0.49 17.20 5.63
C LEU A 101 1.39 16.89 6.83
N GLN A 102 2.69 17.20 6.75
CA GLN A 102 3.61 17.06 7.88
C GLN A 102 3.20 17.98 9.05
N ALA A 103 2.90 19.24 8.77
CA ALA A 103 2.41 20.19 9.77
C ALA A 103 1.09 19.74 10.41
N ILE A 104 0.16 19.17 9.63
CA ILE A 104 -1.09 18.57 10.13
C ILE A 104 -0.80 17.38 11.06
N ARG A 105 0.19 16.55 10.70
CA ARG A 105 0.62 15.41 11.53
C ARG A 105 1.18 15.86 12.88
N GLU A 106 1.93 16.96 12.91
CA GLU A 106 2.49 17.52 14.15
C GLU A 106 1.43 18.13 15.05
N ASN A 107 0.55 18.97 14.51
CA ASN A 107 -0.51 19.60 15.27
C ASN A 107 -1.71 19.98 14.39
N GLU A 108 -2.71 19.10 14.38
CA GLU A 108 -3.95 19.27 13.62
C GLU A 108 -4.72 20.52 14.03
N THR A 109 -4.90 20.72 15.34
CA THR A 109 -5.67 21.85 15.89
C THR A 109 -5.05 23.21 15.52
N ARG A 110 -3.71 23.28 15.49
CA ARG A 110 -3.01 24.49 15.05
C ARG A 110 -3.27 24.78 13.57
N MET A 111 -3.25 23.75 12.73
CA MET A 111 -3.48 23.92 11.30
C MET A 111 -4.92 24.32 10.99
N GLU A 112 -5.90 23.79 11.74
CA GLU A 112 -7.30 24.21 11.65
C GLU A 112 -7.47 25.67 12.08
N ALA A 113 -6.83 26.09 13.18
CA ALA A 113 -6.85 27.48 13.64
C ALA A 113 -6.22 28.47 12.64
N LEU A 114 -5.24 28.02 11.86
CA LEU A 114 -4.63 28.76 10.76
C LEU A 114 -5.49 28.78 9.47
N GLY A 115 -6.67 28.14 9.48
CA GLY A 115 -7.62 28.12 8.37
C GLY A 115 -7.33 27.10 7.27
N TYR A 116 -6.42 26.14 7.51
CA TYR A 116 -6.16 25.09 6.54
C TYR A 116 -7.28 24.03 6.52
N PRO A 117 -7.79 23.63 5.35
CA PRO A 117 -8.83 22.60 5.24
C PRO A 117 -8.25 21.19 5.43
N VAL A 118 -7.93 20.83 6.68
CA VAL A 118 -7.22 19.59 7.08
C VAL A 118 -7.88 18.35 6.49
N PHE A 119 -9.20 18.25 6.53
CA PHE A 119 -9.94 17.14 5.96
C PHE A 119 -9.64 16.91 4.47
N ARG A 120 -9.59 17.98 3.67
CA ARG A 120 -9.32 17.88 2.23
C ARG A 120 -7.90 17.38 1.95
N TYR A 121 -6.92 17.86 2.70
CA TYR A 121 -5.52 17.41 2.56
C TYR A 121 -5.39 15.92 2.87
N ARG A 122 -5.99 15.44 3.96
CA ARG A 122 -6.02 14.03 4.32
C ARG A 122 -6.75 13.18 3.28
N LEU A 123 -7.89 13.65 2.79
CA LEU A 123 -8.68 12.93 1.79
C LEU A 123 -7.92 12.76 0.47
N VAL A 124 -7.28 13.81 0.00
CA VAL A 124 -6.46 13.74 -1.22
C VAL A 124 -5.27 12.79 -1.03
N ALA A 125 -4.58 12.86 0.12
CA ALA A 125 -3.48 11.94 0.42
C ALA A 125 -3.95 10.47 0.44
N PHE A 126 -5.10 10.20 1.06
CA PHE A 126 -5.69 8.87 1.12
C PHE A 126 -6.08 8.35 -0.27
N ALA A 127 -6.67 9.20 -1.11
CA ALA A 127 -7.04 8.86 -2.48
C ALA A 127 -5.83 8.60 -3.39
N LEU A 128 -4.76 9.40 -3.24
CA LEU A 128 -3.50 9.16 -3.96
C LEU A 128 -2.86 7.83 -3.57
N GLY A 129 -2.86 7.50 -2.27
CA GLY A 129 -2.43 6.19 -1.79
C GLY A 129 -3.25 5.05 -2.39
N GLY A 130 -4.58 5.18 -2.41
CA GLY A 130 -5.49 4.21 -3.02
C GLY A 130 -5.28 4.05 -4.53
N ALA A 131 -5.04 5.14 -5.25
CA ALA A 131 -4.76 5.10 -6.69
C ALA A 131 -3.47 4.31 -7.00
N VAL A 132 -2.41 4.53 -6.23
CA VAL A 132 -1.15 3.80 -6.39
C VAL A 132 -1.29 2.34 -5.96
N ALA A 133 -2.05 2.05 -4.90
CA ALA A 133 -2.39 0.68 -4.52
C ALA A 133 -3.15 -0.06 -5.63
N GLY A 134 -4.07 0.63 -6.33
CA GLY A 134 -4.77 0.08 -7.49
C GLY A 134 -3.83 -0.25 -8.66
N LEU A 135 -2.82 0.59 -8.91
CA LEU A 135 -1.78 0.30 -9.89
C LEU A 135 -0.96 -0.94 -9.50
N ALA A 136 -0.54 -1.03 -8.24
CA ALA A 136 0.21 -2.16 -7.72
C ALA A 136 -0.61 -3.47 -7.80
N GLY A 137 -1.91 -3.41 -7.44
CA GLY A 137 -2.82 -4.55 -7.59
C GLY A 137 -3.00 -5.01 -9.04
N ALA A 138 -3.08 -4.08 -9.99
CA ALA A 138 -3.14 -4.42 -11.42
C ALA A 138 -1.85 -5.07 -11.94
N LEU A 139 -0.68 -4.63 -11.45
CA LEU A 139 0.60 -5.26 -11.76
C LEU A 139 0.67 -6.68 -11.17
N LEU A 140 0.24 -6.85 -9.92
CA LEU A 140 0.23 -8.15 -9.26
C LEU A 140 -0.73 -9.12 -9.96
N ALA A 141 -1.92 -8.68 -10.33
CA ALA A 141 -2.87 -9.48 -11.11
C ALA A 141 -2.29 -9.89 -12.48
N ASN A 142 -1.53 -9.00 -13.12
CA ASN A 142 -0.87 -9.31 -14.39
C ASN A 142 0.29 -10.30 -14.22
N LEU A 143 1.00 -10.28 -13.08
CA LEU A 143 2.06 -11.23 -12.74
C LEU A 143 1.48 -12.63 -12.46
N THR A 144 0.44 -12.70 -11.64
CA THR A 144 -0.18 -13.98 -11.23
C THR A 144 -1.13 -14.55 -12.28
N GLY A 145 -1.56 -13.74 -13.26
CA GLY A 145 -2.58 -14.13 -14.23
C GLY A 145 -4.00 -14.24 -13.64
N LEU A 146 -4.17 -13.81 -12.38
CA LEU A 146 -5.42 -13.96 -11.62
C LEU A 146 -5.73 -12.70 -10.82
N ALA A 147 -6.94 -12.17 -10.95
CA ALA A 147 -7.46 -11.15 -10.04
C ALA A 147 -8.24 -11.82 -8.91
N SER A 148 -7.55 -12.11 -7.79
CA SER A 148 -8.12 -12.79 -6.65
C SER A 148 -8.71 -11.81 -5.63
N PRO A 149 -9.93 -12.06 -5.10
CA PRO A 149 -10.51 -11.30 -4.00
C PRO A 149 -9.68 -11.35 -2.71
N ASN A 150 -8.85 -12.38 -2.55
CA ASN A 150 -7.99 -12.55 -1.37
C ASN A 150 -7.06 -11.35 -1.13
N LEU A 151 -6.74 -10.57 -2.17
CA LEU A 151 -5.98 -9.32 -2.04
C LEU A 151 -6.72 -8.22 -1.27
N LEU A 152 -8.05 -8.34 -1.13
CA LEU A 152 -8.89 -7.40 -0.37
C LEU A 152 -9.01 -7.78 1.12
N GLN A 153 -8.50 -8.94 1.52
CA GLN A 153 -8.54 -9.35 2.93
C GLN A 153 -7.72 -8.41 3.81
N TRP A 154 -8.18 -8.21 5.02
CA TRP A 154 -7.51 -7.37 6.03
C TRP A 154 -6.08 -7.87 6.36
N THR A 155 -5.82 -9.16 6.20
CA THR A 155 -4.49 -9.76 6.40
C THR A 155 -3.44 -9.15 5.47
N GLN A 156 -3.80 -8.84 4.22
CA GLN A 156 -2.91 -8.15 3.28
C GLN A 156 -2.53 -6.76 3.78
N SER A 157 -3.50 -6.02 4.32
CA SER A 157 -3.21 -4.71 4.94
C SER A 157 -2.28 -4.85 6.15
N GLY A 158 -2.45 -5.93 6.93
CA GLY A 158 -1.56 -6.28 8.04
C GLY A 158 -0.12 -6.53 7.56
N THR A 159 0.06 -7.33 6.51
CA THR A 159 1.39 -7.59 5.93
C THR A 159 2.06 -6.31 5.41
N LEU A 160 1.31 -5.44 4.72
CA LEU A 160 1.83 -4.14 4.28
C LEU A 160 2.23 -3.24 5.45
N LEU A 161 1.45 -3.23 6.54
CA LEU A 161 1.79 -2.50 7.75
C LEU A 161 3.10 -3.02 8.36
N VAL A 162 3.29 -4.33 8.41
CA VAL A 162 4.52 -4.99 8.85
C VAL A 162 5.71 -4.54 8.01
N MET A 163 5.59 -4.55 6.68
CA MET A 163 6.64 -4.06 5.77
C MET A 163 7.04 -2.62 6.10
N VAL A 164 6.07 -1.74 6.33
CA VAL A 164 6.33 -0.33 6.66
C VAL A 164 6.99 -0.18 8.03
N ILE A 165 6.61 -1.00 9.03
CA ILE A 165 7.21 -0.96 10.37
C ILE A 165 8.67 -1.44 10.32
N ILE A 166 8.94 -2.59 9.67
CA ILE A 166 10.30 -3.11 9.49
C ILE A 166 11.16 -2.09 8.74
N GLY A 167 10.62 -1.52 7.67
CA GLY A 167 11.33 -0.53 6.87
C GLY A 167 11.61 0.77 7.60
N GLY A 168 10.72 1.18 8.50
CA GLY A 168 10.82 2.41 9.29
C GLY A 168 9.82 3.47 8.86
N VAL A 169 8.93 3.80 9.79
CA VAL A 169 7.89 4.82 9.59
C VAL A 169 8.52 6.21 9.50
N GLY A 170 8.23 6.93 8.43
CA GLY A 170 8.71 8.31 8.21
C GLY A 170 9.88 8.43 7.23
N TYR A 171 10.39 7.32 6.72
CA TYR A 171 11.36 7.30 5.63
C TYR A 171 10.68 7.01 4.29
N LEU A 172 10.99 7.81 3.26
CA LEU A 172 10.42 7.63 1.92
C LEU A 172 10.70 6.23 1.35
N TYR A 173 11.94 5.75 1.56
CA TYR A 173 12.39 4.42 1.10
C TYR A 173 12.03 3.30 2.09
N GLY A 174 11.46 3.62 3.25
CA GLY A 174 11.16 2.65 4.30
C GLY A 174 10.27 1.51 3.82
N GLY A 175 9.18 1.81 3.15
CA GLY A 175 8.26 0.78 2.63
C GLY A 175 8.92 -0.18 1.64
N VAL A 176 9.79 0.33 0.75
CA VAL A 176 10.52 -0.50 -0.24
C VAL A 176 11.56 -1.39 0.44
N LEU A 177 12.34 -0.82 1.37
CA LEU A 177 13.32 -1.58 2.15
C LEU A 177 12.65 -2.64 3.03
N GLY A 178 11.54 -2.27 3.69
CA GLY A 178 10.78 -3.20 4.52
C GLY A 178 10.16 -4.34 3.71
N ALA A 179 9.63 -4.05 2.52
CA ALA A 179 9.13 -5.08 1.61
C ALA A 179 10.26 -6.02 1.15
N ALA A 180 11.42 -5.49 0.77
CA ALA A 180 12.57 -6.29 0.37
C ALA A 180 13.06 -7.19 1.51
N VAL A 181 13.19 -6.64 2.72
CA VAL A 181 13.61 -7.42 3.90
C VAL A 181 12.59 -8.50 4.23
N LEU A 182 11.28 -8.18 4.22
CA LEU A 182 10.25 -9.15 4.55
C LEU A 182 10.18 -10.27 3.53
N LEU A 183 10.21 -9.96 2.23
CA LEU A 183 10.18 -10.97 1.18
C LEU A 183 11.43 -11.89 1.21
N LEU A 184 12.61 -11.33 1.44
CA LEU A 184 13.83 -12.13 1.61
C LEU A 184 13.77 -13.04 2.84
N LEU A 185 13.22 -12.54 3.93
CA LEU A 185 13.01 -13.34 5.15
C LEU A 185 11.99 -14.45 4.91
N GLU A 186 10.88 -14.14 4.26
CA GLU A 186 9.85 -15.12 3.91
C GLU A 186 10.43 -16.24 3.05
N GLU A 187 11.13 -15.91 1.97
CA GLU A 187 11.76 -16.87 1.05
C GLU A 187 12.78 -17.76 1.79
N THR A 188 13.61 -17.18 2.64
CA THR A 188 14.60 -17.94 3.41
C THR A 188 13.94 -18.81 4.48
N LEU A 189 12.93 -18.31 5.21
CA LEU A 189 12.28 -19.04 6.29
C LEU A 189 11.40 -20.20 5.81
N ILE A 190 10.73 -20.06 4.67
CA ILE A 190 9.95 -21.15 4.04
C ILE A 190 10.85 -22.35 3.76
N GLY A 191 12.12 -22.13 3.38
CA GLY A 191 13.09 -23.21 3.16
C GLY A 191 13.53 -23.95 4.43
N PHE A 192 13.36 -23.34 5.62
CA PHE A 192 13.81 -23.92 6.89
C PHE A 192 12.68 -24.46 7.78
N THR A 193 11.49 -23.90 7.72
CA THR A 193 10.39 -24.29 8.63
C THR A 193 9.00 -24.03 8.04
N GLU A 194 8.10 -25.00 8.25
CA GLU A 194 6.68 -24.82 7.92
C GLU A 194 5.98 -23.77 8.79
N HIS A 195 6.55 -23.45 9.95
CA HIS A 195 5.99 -22.49 10.91
C HIS A 195 6.62 -21.11 10.83
N TRP A 196 7.02 -20.68 9.63
CA TRP A 196 7.72 -19.42 9.39
C TRP A 196 6.97 -18.19 9.93
N HIS A 197 5.65 -18.22 10.00
CA HIS A 197 4.84 -17.13 10.58
C HIS A 197 5.15 -16.86 12.05
N ILE A 198 5.48 -17.91 12.84
CA ILE A 198 5.85 -17.75 14.26
C ILE A 198 7.19 -17.01 14.35
N VAL A 199 8.15 -17.41 13.53
CA VAL A 199 9.47 -16.79 13.49
C VAL A 199 9.36 -15.33 13.04
N LEU A 200 8.52 -15.08 12.05
CA LEU A 200 8.25 -13.73 11.56
C LEU A 200 7.60 -12.86 12.66
N GLY A 201 6.64 -13.40 13.42
CA GLY A 201 6.03 -12.69 14.54
C GLY A 201 7.03 -12.34 15.63
N LEU A 202 7.93 -13.27 15.98
CA LEU A 202 8.98 -13.05 16.99
C LEU A 202 9.99 -11.98 16.49
N LEU A 203 10.37 -12.05 15.21
CA LEU A 203 11.25 -11.09 14.58
C LEU A 203 10.63 -9.68 14.56
N LEU A 204 9.34 -9.59 14.23
CA LEU A 204 8.58 -8.34 14.31
C LEU A 204 8.62 -7.74 15.71
N LEU A 205 8.36 -8.58 16.73
CA LEU A 205 8.42 -8.16 18.12
C LEU A 205 9.83 -7.62 18.46
N ALA A 206 10.87 -8.32 18.02
CA ALA A 206 12.25 -7.89 18.21
C ALA A 206 12.53 -6.55 17.51
N VAL A 207 12.10 -6.38 16.25
CA VAL A 207 12.28 -5.11 15.51
C VAL A 207 11.57 -3.95 16.22
N VAL A 208 10.33 -4.15 16.66
CA VAL A 208 9.57 -3.11 17.36
C VAL A 208 10.23 -2.71 18.69
N LEU A 209 10.77 -3.70 19.43
CA LEU A 209 11.40 -3.45 20.74
C LEU A 209 12.81 -2.85 20.62
N PHE A 210 13.63 -3.35 19.68
CA PHE A 210 15.06 -2.99 19.61
C PHE A 210 15.39 -1.99 18.50
N ALA A 211 14.58 -1.91 17.44
CA ALA A 211 14.78 -1.02 16.29
C ALA A 211 13.53 -0.18 15.97
N PRO A 212 13.06 0.68 16.88
CA PRO A 212 11.82 1.45 16.69
C PRO A 212 11.87 2.43 15.50
N LYS A 213 13.07 2.69 14.97
CA LYS A 213 13.29 3.53 13.78
C LYS A 213 13.31 2.72 12.47
N GLY A 214 13.22 1.38 12.54
CA GLY A 214 13.27 0.48 11.40
C GLY A 214 14.65 0.41 10.71
N VAL A 215 14.73 -0.46 9.68
CA VAL A 215 15.99 -0.71 8.94
C VAL A 215 16.45 0.52 8.14
N ALA A 216 15.52 1.35 7.67
CA ALA A 216 15.85 2.56 6.91
C ALA A 216 16.68 3.58 7.73
N ALA A 217 16.60 3.53 9.05
CA ALA A 217 17.42 4.39 9.91
C ALA A 217 18.93 4.13 9.77
N LEU A 218 19.31 2.94 9.29
CA LEU A 218 20.71 2.59 9.03
C LEU A 218 21.25 3.22 7.75
N PHE A 219 20.37 3.56 6.80
CA PHE A 219 20.74 4.00 5.45
C PHE A 219 20.40 5.45 5.12
N GLY A 220 19.61 6.16 5.93
CA GLY A 220 19.14 7.48 5.53
C GLY A 220 18.88 8.46 6.65
N LYS A 221 19.02 9.75 6.32
CA LYS A 221 18.50 10.84 7.14
C LYS A 221 16.97 10.86 7.05
N ARG A 222 16.33 10.95 8.20
CA ARG A 222 14.89 11.18 8.31
C ARG A 222 14.55 12.50 7.61
N HIS A 223 13.54 12.50 6.76
CA HIS A 223 12.90 13.72 6.30
C HIS A 223 12.04 14.26 7.47
N ASP A 224 12.69 15.02 8.36
CA ASP A 224 12.01 15.80 9.40
C ASP A 224 11.35 17.03 8.79
#